data_f52863ceb9e2fcb6eed99c4fb6881a25
#
_entry.id   f52863ceb9e2fcb6eed99c4fb6881a25
#
_cell.length_a   1.000
_cell.length_b   1.000
_cell.length_c   1.000
_cell.angle_alpha   90.00
_cell.angle_beta   90.00
_cell.angle_gamma   90.00
#
_symmetry.space_group_name_H-M   'P 1'
#
loop_
_entity.id
_entity.type
_entity.pdbx_description
1 polymer ?
#
loop_
_entity_poly.entity_id
_entity_poly.type
_entity_poly.pdbx_seq_one_letter_code
_entity_poly.pdbx_strand_id
1 'polypeptide(L)'
;LTGMRYATREVPAADAYADAVAHAVARIRAGELDKVVLARTLEVVGEQPVEVAPLVARLAARNPHGYTFSVDLGEGRTLLGASPELLVNRFGGIVRANPLAGSAPRSRDPIEDRRRAEALLDSVKDLDEHRVVVEAVRDSLAPYCRHLDVPARPSLMHTETMWHLSTEVRGETDADALTLALALHPTPAVCGAPRDAARACIRAAEPFDRGFYAGMLGWVDARGDGEWIVTIRCAQAFDRTLRLYAGAGVVAESTPDGERAETAAKFRTMLDALGIRHDAASGGAREAA
;
A
#
# COMPACT_ATOMS: atom_id res chain seq x y z
N LEU A 1 -15.78 -6.16 19.52
CA LEU A 1 -16.36 -6.57 18.22
C LEU A 1 -16.44 -8.10 18.04
N THR A 2 -16.10 -8.90 19.04
CA THR A 2 -16.31 -10.35 19.05
C THR A 2 -17.81 -10.63 19.05
N GLY A 3 -18.30 -11.29 18.00
CA GLY A 3 -19.72 -11.67 17.87
C GLY A 3 -20.56 -10.82 16.91
N MET A 4 -20.00 -9.81 16.26
CA MET A 4 -20.72 -9.05 15.22
C MET A 4 -20.69 -9.81 13.89
N ARG A 5 -21.84 -9.85 13.21
CA ARG A 5 -21.96 -10.42 11.86
C ARG A 5 -21.56 -9.37 10.83
N TYR A 6 -20.80 -9.79 9.82
CA TYR A 6 -20.37 -8.93 8.71
C TYR A 6 -20.71 -9.61 7.38
N ALA A 7 -21.24 -8.81 6.46
CA ALA A 7 -21.29 -9.19 5.05
C ALA A 7 -20.07 -8.59 4.35
N THR A 8 -19.47 -9.34 3.41
CA THR A 8 -18.34 -8.85 2.63
C THR A 8 -18.64 -8.87 1.15
N ARG A 9 -18.13 -7.87 0.40
CA ARG A 9 -18.25 -7.79 -1.05
C ARG A 9 -16.94 -7.28 -1.65
N GLU A 10 -16.37 -8.05 -2.58
CA GLU A 10 -15.20 -7.64 -3.36
C GLU A 10 -15.60 -6.77 -4.55
N VAL A 11 -14.86 -5.70 -4.83
CA VAL A 11 -15.06 -4.83 -6.00
C VAL A 11 -13.69 -4.45 -6.59
N PRO A 12 -13.37 -4.86 -7.82
CA PRO A 12 -14.12 -5.84 -8.62
C PRO A 12 -14.12 -7.23 -7.99
N ALA A 13 -14.98 -8.11 -8.49
CA ALA A 13 -14.93 -9.53 -8.14
C ALA A 13 -13.54 -10.13 -8.46
N ALA A 14 -13.16 -11.19 -7.76
CA ALA A 14 -11.81 -11.78 -7.84
C ALA A 14 -11.39 -12.13 -9.27
N ASP A 15 -12.31 -12.70 -10.07
CA ASP A 15 -12.02 -13.08 -11.46
C ASP A 15 -11.82 -11.85 -12.36
N ALA A 16 -12.63 -10.82 -12.19
CA ALA A 16 -12.46 -9.56 -12.95
C ALA A 16 -11.16 -8.83 -12.59
N TYR A 17 -10.69 -8.94 -11.33
CA TYR A 17 -9.37 -8.45 -10.95
C TYR A 17 -8.25 -9.27 -11.61
N ALA A 18 -8.38 -10.59 -11.63
CA ALA A 18 -7.43 -11.48 -12.30
C ALA A 18 -7.31 -11.18 -13.81
N ASP A 19 -8.45 -10.94 -14.48
CA ASP A 19 -8.47 -10.54 -15.88
C ASP A 19 -7.78 -9.17 -16.10
N ALA A 20 -8.01 -8.21 -15.22
CA ALA A 20 -7.35 -6.90 -15.28
C ALA A 20 -5.82 -7.03 -15.13
N VAL A 21 -5.36 -7.90 -14.23
CA VAL A 21 -3.92 -8.21 -14.09
C VAL A 21 -3.37 -8.84 -15.37
N ALA A 22 -4.06 -9.83 -15.94
CA ALA A 22 -3.63 -10.49 -17.19
C ALA A 22 -3.50 -9.47 -18.35
N HIS A 23 -4.47 -8.55 -18.49
CA HIS A 23 -4.40 -7.48 -19.48
C HIS A 23 -3.23 -6.52 -19.23
N ALA A 24 -2.98 -6.15 -17.98
CA ALA A 24 -1.84 -5.30 -17.63
C ALA A 24 -0.51 -5.97 -17.97
N VAL A 25 -0.34 -7.26 -17.63
CA VAL A 25 0.86 -8.03 -17.99
C VAL A 25 1.08 -8.06 -19.50
N ALA A 26 0.01 -8.26 -20.29
CA ALA A 26 0.11 -8.25 -21.75
C ALA A 26 0.59 -6.89 -22.30
N ARG A 27 0.09 -5.79 -21.75
CA ARG A 27 0.51 -4.42 -22.12
C ARG A 27 1.96 -4.13 -21.72
N ILE A 28 2.37 -4.59 -20.54
CA ILE A 28 3.77 -4.47 -20.08
C ILE A 28 4.70 -5.23 -21.03
N ARG A 29 4.35 -6.48 -21.38
CA ARG A 29 5.13 -7.29 -22.33
C ARG A 29 5.16 -6.70 -23.75
N ALA A 30 4.15 -5.93 -24.12
CA ALA A 30 4.13 -5.16 -25.37
C ALA A 30 4.96 -3.87 -25.31
N GLY A 31 5.53 -3.51 -24.15
CA GLY A 31 6.36 -2.31 -23.96
C GLY A 31 5.56 -1.01 -23.84
N GLU A 32 4.25 -1.09 -23.53
CA GLU A 32 3.41 0.10 -23.35
C GLU A 32 3.64 0.78 -21.98
N LEU A 33 4.05 0.00 -20.99
CA LEU A 33 4.40 0.45 -19.64
C LEU A 33 5.34 -0.57 -18.98
N ASP A 34 6.09 -0.14 -17.97
CA ASP A 34 7.04 -1.00 -17.24
C ASP A 34 6.37 -1.64 -16.02
N LYS A 35 5.48 -0.90 -15.37
CA LYS A 35 4.81 -1.30 -14.14
C LYS A 35 3.46 -0.59 -14.01
N VAL A 36 2.46 -1.27 -13.42
CA VAL A 36 1.24 -0.63 -12.93
C VAL A 36 0.79 -1.26 -11.61
N VAL A 37 0.26 -0.44 -10.70
CA VAL A 37 -0.37 -0.94 -9.47
C VAL A 37 -1.87 -1.01 -9.67
N LEU A 38 -2.42 -2.22 -9.69
CA LEU A 38 -3.86 -2.45 -9.77
C LEU A 38 -4.42 -2.74 -8.38
N ALA A 39 -5.51 -2.08 -8.06
CA ALA A 39 -6.17 -2.21 -6.77
C ALA A 39 -7.55 -2.83 -6.89
N ARG A 40 -8.02 -3.35 -5.77
CA ARG A 40 -9.40 -3.75 -5.53
C ARG A 40 -9.84 -3.30 -4.14
N THR A 41 -11.14 -3.31 -3.91
CA THR A 41 -11.73 -3.00 -2.61
C THR A 41 -12.45 -4.20 -2.04
N LEU A 42 -12.51 -4.24 -0.70
CA LEU A 42 -13.34 -5.15 0.05
C LEU A 42 -14.29 -4.32 0.93
N GLU A 43 -15.56 -4.36 0.63
CA GLU A 43 -16.58 -3.74 1.48
C GLU A 43 -16.96 -4.71 2.59
N VAL A 44 -16.91 -4.23 3.82
CA VAL A 44 -17.32 -4.94 5.04
C VAL A 44 -18.48 -4.17 5.62
N VAL A 45 -19.66 -4.79 5.66
CA VAL A 45 -20.89 -4.17 6.17
C VAL A 45 -21.30 -4.84 7.45
N GLY A 46 -21.30 -4.10 8.55
CA GLY A 46 -21.70 -4.57 9.88
C GLY A 46 -23.18 -4.32 10.19
N GLU A 47 -23.65 -4.87 11.29
CA GLU A 47 -25.00 -4.61 11.82
C GLU A 47 -25.12 -3.25 12.52
N GLN A 48 -24.00 -2.72 13.02
CA GLN A 48 -23.89 -1.46 13.76
C GLN A 48 -22.96 -0.48 13.04
N PRO A 49 -23.09 0.83 13.29
CA PRO A 49 -22.14 1.82 12.81
C PRO A 49 -20.70 1.50 13.20
N VAL A 50 -19.76 1.87 12.34
CA VAL A 50 -18.33 1.63 12.57
C VAL A 50 -17.82 2.51 13.70
N GLU A 51 -17.33 1.88 14.76
CA GLU A 51 -16.64 2.60 15.85
C GLU A 51 -15.19 2.88 15.46
N VAL A 52 -14.94 4.06 14.91
CA VAL A 52 -13.62 4.48 14.35
C VAL A 52 -12.55 4.49 15.44
N ALA A 53 -12.78 5.12 16.59
CA ALA A 53 -11.74 5.29 17.61
C ALA A 53 -11.20 3.97 18.18
N PRO A 54 -12.02 2.98 18.56
CA PRO A 54 -11.53 1.67 18.95
C PRO A 54 -10.78 0.93 17.85
N LEU A 55 -11.19 1.09 16.57
CA LEU A 55 -10.51 0.46 15.45
C LEU A 55 -9.12 1.06 15.23
N VAL A 56 -8.99 2.39 15.27
CA VAL A 56 -7.72 3.10 15.17
C VAL A 56 -6.77 2.69 16.31
N ALA A 57 -7.28 2.60 17.54
CA ALA A 57 -6.48 2.14 18.69
C ALA A 57 -5.93 0.72 18.49
N ARG A 58 -6.74 -0.20 17.94
CA ARG A 58 -6.27 -1.56 17.61
C ARG A 58 -5.25 -1.56 16.47
N LEU A 59 -5.44 -0.74 15.43
CA LEU A 59 -4.47 -0.59 14.35
C LEU A 59 -3.12 -0.10 14.89
N ALA A 60 -3.12 0.91 15.76
CA ALA A 60 -1.91 1.45 16.38
C ALA A 60 -1.20 0.39 17.24
N ALA A 61 -1.93 -0.35 18.06
CA ALA A 61 -1.36 -1.39 18.90
C ALA A 61 -0.72 -2.55 18.10
N ARG A 62 -1.28 -2.88 16.92
CA ARG A 62 -0.79 -3.95 16.05
C ARG A 62 0.33 -3.50 15.09
N ASN A 63 0.46 -2.20 14.85
CA ASN A 63 1.43 -1.63 13.93
C ASN A 63 2.29 -0.55 14.60
N PRO A 64 3.06 -0.90 15.66
CA PRO A 64 3.79 0.08 16.48
C PRO A 64 4.89 0.82 15.71
N HIS A 65 5.36 0.29 14.59
CA HIS A 65 6.38 0.88 13.73
C HIS A 65 5.81 1.50 12.45
N GLY A 66 4.49 1.44 12.27
CA GLY A 66 3.79 2.04 11.14
C GLY A 66 3.19 3.40 11.49
N TYR A 67 2.63 4.03 10.49
CA TYR A 67 1.95 5.33 10.59
C TYR A 67 0.44 5.09 10.69
N THR A 68 -0.08 5.12 11.91
CA THR A 68 -1.52 5.01 12.12
C THR A 68 -2.17 6.38 12.00
N PHE A 69 -3.25 6.46 11.25
CA PHE A 69 -3.95 7.71 10.97
C PHE A 69 -5.47 7.55 10.96
N SER A 70 -6.15 8.67 11.21
CA SER A 70 -7.59 8.84 11.05
C SER A 70 -7.87 10.28 10.63
N VAL A 71 -8.61 10.45 9.54
CA VAL A 71 -8.93 11.76 8.96
C VAL A 71 -10.42 11.84 8.73
N ASP A 72 -11.07 12.83 9.33
CA ASP A 72 -12.46 13.16 9.03
C ASP A 72 -12.55 13.78 7.64
N LEU A 73 -13.32 13.15 6.75
CA LEU A 73 -13.55 13.60 5.38
C LEU A 73 -14.84 14.43 5.25
N GLY A 74 -15.53 14.67 6.35
CA GLY A 74 -16.86 15.26 6.35
C GLY A 74 -17.98 14.29 5.98
N GLU A 75 -19.22 14.70 6.19
CA GLU A 75 -20.43 13.95 5.85
C GLU A 75 -20.47 12.53 6.47
N GLY A 76 -19.90 12.38 7.67
CA GLY A 76 -19.84 11.10 8.38
C GLY A 76 -18.88 10.07 7.78
N ARG A 77 -17.95 10.51 6.92
CA ARG A 77 -16.93 9.67 6.31
C ARG A 77 -15.59 9.86 7.02
N THR A 78 -14.89 8.78 7.28
CA THR A 78 -13.56 8.81 7.87
C THR A 78 -12.61 7.92 7.08
N LEU A 79 -11.47 8.45 6.69
CA LEU A 79 -10.34 7.65 6.20
C LEU A 79 -9.49 7.24 7.40
N LEU A 80 -9.17 5.95 7.53
CA LEU A 80 -8.33 5.43 8.61
C LEU A 80 -7.43 4.30 8.12
N GLY A 81 -6.29 4.12 8.76
CA GLY A 81 -5.35 3.08 8.34
C GLY A 81 -4.08 3.02 9.18
N ALA A 82 -3.22 2.08 8.80
CA ALA A 82 -1.87 1.92 9.36
C ALA A 82 -0.88 1.68 8.21
N SER A 83 -0.35 2.77 7.66
CA SER A 83 0.60 2.72 6.55
C SER A 83 1.98 2.29 7.02
N PRO A 84 2.66 1.39 6.31
CA PRO A 84 4.07 1.09 6.56
C PRO A 84 5.02 2.04 5.80
N GLU A 85 4.52 2.86 4.88
CA GLU A 85 5.35 3.51 3.86
C GLU A 85 5.53 5.00 4.11
N LEU A 86 6.78 5.38 4.41
CA LEU A 86 7.22 6.76 4.41
C LEU A 86 7.40 7.23 2.97
N LEU A 87 6.58 8.21 2.53
CA LEU A 87 6.80 8.87 1.25
C LEU A 87 8.06 9.72 1.31
N VAL A 88 8.11 10.63 2.27
CA VAL A 88 9.27 11.47 2.55
C VAL A 88 9.14 12.15 3.91
N ASN A 89 10.26 12.32 4.60
CA ASN A 89 10.39 13.32 5.65
C ASN A 89 11.61 14.21 5.41
N ARG A 90 11.56 15.39 6.03
CA ARG A 90 12.69 16.33 6.03
C ARG A 90 12.78 16.95 7.42
N PHE A 91 13.96 16.81 8.04
CA PHE A 91 14.27 17.41 9.34
C PHE A 91 15.67 17.99 9.34
N GLY A 92 15.78 19.28 9.65
CA GLY A 92 17.08 19.98 9.72
C GLY A 92 17.88 19.92 8.41
N GLY A 93 17.21 19.94 7.25
CA GLY A 93 17.86 19.85 5.93
C GLY A 93 18.22 18.43 5.49
N ILE A 94 17.92 17.41 6.28
CA ILE A 94 18.08 15.99 5.89
C ILE A 94 16.75 15.45 5.41
N VAL A 95 16.74 14.98 4.17
CA VAL A 95 15.59 14.26 3.57
C VAL A 95 15.78 12.75 3.69
N ARG A 96 14.68 12.05 3.94
CA ARG A 96 14.58 10.59 3.87
C ARG A 96 13.31 10.19 3.15
N ALA A 97 13.41 9.18 2.30
CA ALA A 97 12.28 8.47 1.72
C ALA A 97 12.51 6.96 1.88
N ASN A 98 11.45 6.19 2.08
CA ASN A 98 11.59 4.74 2.23
C ASN A 98 10.54 4.01 1.39
N PRO A 99 10.72 3.96 0.06
CA PRO A 99 9.82 3.25 -0.83
C PRO A 99 9.80 1.76 -0.51
N LEU A 100 8.61 1.19 -0.57
CA LEU A 100 8.33 -0.23 -0.41
C LEU A 100 7.71 -0.78 -1.69
N ALA A 101 8.33 -1.79 -2.28
CA ALA A 101 7.77 -2.53 -3.40
C ALA A 101 8.34 -3.95 -3.38
N GLY A 102 7.57 -4.93 -3.86
CA GLY A 102 7.84 -6.33 -3.61
C GLY A 102 7.45 -6.73 -2.18
N SER A 103 6.62 -7.76 -2.06
CA SER A 103 6.12 -8.18 -0.76
C SER A 103 5.77 -9.67 -0.70
N ALA A 104 5.87 -10.25 0.52
CA ALA A 104 5.47 -11.61 0.81
C ALA A 104 4.66 -11.67 2.11
N PRO A 105 3.62 -12.51 2.20
CA PRO A 105 2.84 -12.65 3.42
C PRO A 105 3.68 -13.29 4.54
N ARG A 106 3.54 -12.78 5.76
CA ARG A 106 4.11 -13.37 6.97
C ARG A 106 3.50 -14.73 7.26
N SER A 107 4.25 -15.58 7.97
CA SER A 107 3.77 -16.84 8.49
C SER A 107 3.82 -16.85 10.02
N ARG A 108 2.90 -17.62 10.64
CA ARG A 108 2.95 -17.87 12.09
C ARG A 108 4.01 -18.91 12.46
N ASP A 109 4.39 -19.77 11.51
CA ASP A 109 5.52 -20.68 11.65
C ASP A 109 6.82 -19.89 11.41
N PRO A 110 7.72 -19.79 12.40
CA PRO A 110 8.96 -19.01 12.28
C PRO A 110 9.91 -19.52 11.19
N ILE A 111 9.91 -20.82 10.89
CA ILE A 111 10.77 -21.41 9.85
C ILE A 111 10.24 -20.98 8.48
N GLU A 112 8.94 -21.13 8.26
CA GLU A 112 8.30 -20.74 7.01
C GLU A 112 8.35 -19.20 6.84
N ASP A 113 8.21 -18.41 7.91
CA ASP A 113 8.29 -16.96 7.87
C ASP A 113 9.68 -16.48 7.40
N ARG A 114 10.75 -17.09 7.94
CA ARG A 114 12.12 -16.82 7.50
C ARG A 114 12.35 -17.23 6.05
N ARG A 115 11.87 -18.43 5.65
CA ARG A 115 11.96 -18.88 4.27
C ARG A 115 11.31 -17.92 3.28
N ARG A 116 10.15 -17.35 3.62
CA ARG A 116 9.46 -16.35 2.79
C ARG A 116 10.25 -15.05 2.71
N ALA A 117 10.85 -14.60 3.81
CA ALA A 117 11.69 -13.41 3.85
C ALA A 117 12.93 -13.57 2.95
N GLU A 118 13.61 -14.70 3.04
CA GLU A 118 14.78 -15.02 2.21
C GLU A 118 14.40 -15.14 0.73
N ALA A 119 13.30 -15.84 0.42
CA ALA A 119 12.81 -15.98 -0.94
C ALA A 119 12.43 -14.63 -1.57
N LEU A 120 11.94 -13.67 -0.79
CA LEU A 120 11.64 -12.31 -1.27
C LEU A 120 12.92 -11.56 -1.69
N LEU A 121 14.02 -11.71 -0.94
CA LEU A 121 15.30 -11.10 -1.30
C LEU A 121 15.93 -11.68 -2.58
N ASP A 122 15.57 -12.90 -2.95
CA ASP A 122 16.06 -13.61 -4.14
C ASP A 122 15.06 -13.58 -5.31
N SER A 123 13.87 -13.00 -5.11
CA SER A 123 12.80 -12.94 -6.12
C SER A 123 13.15 -11.94 -7.23
N VAL A 124 13.43 -12.43 -8.43
CA VAL A 124 13.71 -11.59 -9.60
C VAL A 124 12.54 -10.63 -9.89
N LYS A 125 11.31 -11.12 -9.81
CA LYS A 125 10.08 -10.31 -9.98
C LYS A 125 10.04 -9.15 -8.99
N ASP A 126 10.21 -9.44 -7.69
CA ASP A 126 10.07 -8.44 -6.64
C ASP A 126 11.24 -7.44 -6.63
N LEU A 127 12.44 -7.90 -6.95
CA LEU A 127 13.61 -7.03 -7.10
C LEU A 127 13.47 -6.08 -8.30
N ASP A 128 12.92 -6.55 -9.43
CA ASP A 128 12.68 -5.68 -10.58
C ASP A 128 11.57 -4.66 -10.30
N GLU A 129 10.48 -5.09 -9.67
CA GLU A 129 9.42 -4.21 -9.18
C GLU A 129 9.99 -3.11 -8.27
N HIS A 130 10.85 -3.50 -7.32
CA HIS A 130 11.47 -2.59 -6.35
C HIS A 130 12.42 -1.59 -7.02
N ARG A 131 13.24 -2.06 -7.95
CA ARG A 131 14.18 -1.25 -8.72
C ARG A 131 13.49 -0.08 -9.43
N VAL A 132 12.37 -0.34 -10.11
CA VAL A 132 11.59 0.71 -10.81
C VAL A 132 11.15 1.81 -9.83
N VAL A 133 10.77 1.44 -8.61
CA VAL A 133 10.34 2.42 -7.59
C VAL A 133 11.52 3.22 -7.06
N VAL A 134 12.63 2.57 -6.72
CA VAL A 134 13.82 3.22 -6.16
C VAL A 134 14.43 4.19 -7.16
N GLU A 135 14.54 3.80 -8.44
CA GLU A 135 15.03 4.66 -9.51
C GLU A 135 14.14 5.92 -9.68
N ALA A 136 12.81 5.75 -9.68
CA ALA A 136 11.89 6.89 -9.77
C ALA A 136 11.99 7.83 -8.57
N VAL A 137 12.16 7.30 -7.35
CA VAL A 137 12.37 8.11 -6.13
C VAL A 137 13.67 8.86 -6.20
N ARG A 138 14.76 8.19 -6.59
CA ARG A 138 16.09 8.82 -6.80
C ARG A 138 15.98 9.98 -7.80
N ASP A 139 15.41 9.72 -8.97
CA ASP A 139 15.34 10.70 -10.07
C ASP A 139 14.42 11.89 -9.70
N SER A 140 13.37 11.66 -8.92
CA SER A 140 12.48 12.72 -8.41
C SER A 140 13.14 13.58 -7.33
N LEU A 141 13.98 13.01 -6.46
CA LEU A 141 14.66 13.74 -5.39
C LEU A 141 15.96 14.41 -5.84
N ALA A 142 16.66 13.86 -6.84
CA ALA A 142 17.95 14.34 -7.30
C ALA A 142 17.98 15.86 -7.60
N PRO A 143 16.97 16.48 -8.25
CA PRO A 143 16.98 17.92 -8.52
C PRO A 143 16.92 18.80 -7.26
N TYR A 144 16.47 18.24 -6.13
CA TYR A 144 16.28 18.96 -4.87
C TYR A 144 17.38 18.70 -3.85
N CYS A 145 18.27 17.75 -4.12
CA CYS A 145 19.30 17.32 -3.18
C CYS A 145 20.71 17.71 -3.65
N ARG A 146 21.54 18.22 -2.72
CA ARG A 146 22.96 18.44 -2.98
C ARG A 146 23.74 17.14 -2.98
N HIS A 147 23.31 16.21 -2.16
CA HIS A 147 23.82 14.84 -2.06
C HIS A 147 22.64 13.89 -1.87
N LEU A 148 22.70 12.73 -2.50
CA LEU A 148 21.67 11.69 -2.37
C LEU A 148 22.37 10.34 -2.28
N ASP A 149 22.15 9.66 -1.16
CA ASP A 149 22.60 8.29 -0.92
C ASP A 149 21.45 7.31 -1.18
N VAL A 150 21.70 6.36 -2.08
CA VAL A 150 20.72 5.33 -2.47
C VAL A 150 21.41 3.98 -2.36
N PRO A 151 21.06 3.16 -1.37
CA PRO A 151 21.61 1.82 -1.22
C PRO A 151 21.44 0.97 -2.48
N ALA A 152 22.51 0.26 -2.88
CA ALA A 152 22.52 -0.57 -4.09
C ALA A 152 21.63 -1.83 -3.97
N ARG A 153 21.28 -2.24 -2.76
CA ARG A 153 20.44 -3.41 -2.50
C ARG A 153 19.37 -3.07 -1.47
N PRO A 154 18.15 -3.62 -1.63
CA PRO A 154 17.11 -3.45 -0.62
C PRO A 154 17.45 -4.23 0.65
N SER A 155 16.86 -3.78 1.74
CA SER A 155 16.74 -4.50 3.00
C SER A 155 15.32 -5.06 3.16
N LEU A 156 15.12 -5.91 4.16
CA LEU A 156 13.79 -6.37 4.55
C LEU A 156 13.20 -5.48 5.64
N MET A 157 11.95 -5.11 5.43
CA MET A 157 11.09 -4.53 6.45
C MET A 157 9.84 -5.39 6.61
N HIS A 158 9.24 -5.40 7.79
CA HIS A 158 7.99 -6.15 7.99
C HIS A 158 6.95 -5.35 8.76
N THR A 159 5.71 -5.63 8.43
CA THR A 159 4.54 -5.35 9.24
C THR A 159 4.12 -6.60 10.01
N GLU A 160 3.01 -6.57 10.72
CA GLU A 160 2.44 -7.77 11.33
C GLU A 160 2.08 -8.85 10.28
N THR A 161 1.65 -8.44 9.09
CA THR A 161 1.07 -9.33 8.08
C THR A 161 1.96 -9.57 6.85
N MET A 162 2.94 -8.70 6.60
CA MET A 162 3.71 -8.70 5.35
C MET A 162 5.21 -8.46 5.59
N TRP A 163 6.04 -9.12 4.78
CA TRP A 163 7.42 -8.73 4.47
C TRP A 163 7.43 -7.78 3.28
N HIS A 164 8.36 -6.82 3.27
CA HIS A 164 8.57 -5.88 2.16
C HIS A 164 10.05 -5.73 1.86
N LEU A 165 10.38 -5.56 0.58
CA LEU A 165 11.64 -4.94 0.19
C LEU A 165 11.56 -3.44 0.46
N SER A 166 12.64 -2.89 1.02
CA SER A 166 12.74 -1.53 1.53
C SER A 166 14.09 -0.94 1.19
N THR A 167 14.12 0.30 0.70
CA THR A 167 15.36 1.03 0.44
C THR A 167 15.24 2.43 1.04
N GLU A 168 15.97 2.70 2.14
CA GLU A 168 16.02 4.04 2.69
C GLU A 168 16.94 4.93 1.84
N VAL A 169 16.33 5.87 1.12
CA VAL A 169 17.02 6.93 0.37
C VAL A 169 17.22 8.12 1.30
N ARG A 170 18.44 8.64 1.38
CA ARG A 170 18.79 9.77 2.25
C ARG A 170 19.58 10.84 1.50
N GLY A 171 19.30 12.11 1.81
CA GLY A 171 20.01 13.22 1.16
C GLY A 171 20.01 14.51 1.96
N GLU A 172 20.64 15.53 1.41
CA GLU A 172 20.69 16.89 1.94
C GLU A 172 19.95 17.84 1.01
N THR A 173 19.05 18.66 1.54
CA THR A 173 18.16 19.52 0.77
C THR A 173 17.82 20.82 1.49
N ASP A 174 17.60 21.88 0.68
CA ASP A 174 16.99 23.14 1.15
C ASP A 174 15.47 23.21 0.87
N ALA A 175 14.93 22.28 0.06
CA ALA A 175 13.50 22.22 -0.21
C ALA A 175 12.72 21.80 1.04
N ASP A 176 11.51 22.30 1.19
CA ASP A 176 10.60 21.89 2.27
C ASP A 176 9.98 20.50 2.02
N ALA A 177 9.45 19.90 3.10
CA ALA A 177 8.89 18.56 3.05
C ALA A 177 7.69 18.41 2.09
N LEU A 178 6.87 19.48 1.93
CA LEU A 178 5.72 19.43 1.01
C LEU A 178 6.17 19.47 -0.45
N THR A 179 7.15 20.31 -0.78
CA THR A 179 7.76 20.36 -2.12
C THR A 179 8.30 18.99 -2.52
N LEU A 180 9.01 18.32 -1.61
CA LEU A 180 9.55 16.98 -1.85
C LEU A 180 8.44 15.92 -2.00
N ALA A 181 7.40 15.99 -1.18
CA ALA A 181 6.25 15.08 -1.27
C ALA A 181 5.52 15.22 -2.62
N LEU A 182 5.31 16.46 -3.10
CA LEU A 182 4.69 16.73 -4.40
C LEU A 182 5.56 16.28 -5.59
N ALA A 183 6.88 16.35 -5.46
CA ALA A 183 7.81 15.85 -6.49
C ALA A 183 7.74 14.33 -6.60
N LEU A 184 7.58 13.63 -5.48
CA LEU A 184 7.53 12.16 -5.42
C LEU A 184 6.17 11.60 -5.82
N HIS A 185 5.07 12.21 -5.31
CA HIS A 185 3.74 11.61 -5.43
C HIS A 185 3.10 11.83 -6.82
N PRO A 186 2.45 10.78 -7.38
CA PRO A 186 2.45 9.38 -6.97
C PRO A 186 3.72 8.64 -7.42
N THR A 187 4.27 7.82 -6.52
CA THR A 187 5.40 6.94 -6.85
C THR A 187 4.93 5.72 -7.65
N PRO A 188 5.84 5.00 -8.34
CA PRO A 188 5.48 3.73 -8.98
C PRO A 188 5.09 2.62 -7.98
N ALA A 189 5.30 2.82 -6.67
CA ALA A 189 4.83 1.90 -5.63
C ALA A 189 3.30 1.88 -5.50
N VAL A 190 2.61 2.94 -5.92
CA VAL A 190 1.15 3.05 -5.83
C VAL A 190 0.47 3.38 -7.16
N CYS A 191 1.23 3.80 -8.18
CA CYS A 191 0.72 4.14 -9.51
C CYS A 191 1.31 3.22 -10.58
N GLY A 192 2.57 3.43 -10.93
CA GLY A 192 3.29 2.70 -11.95
C GLY A 192 4.22 3.60 -12.75
N ALA A 193 4.82 3.02 -13.80
CA ALA A 193 5.76 3.70 -14.69
C ALA A 193 5.57 3.25 -16.15
N PRO A 194 5.61 4.14 -17.15
CA PRO A 194 5.53 5.60 -17.02
C PRO A 194 4.22 6.06 -16.38
N ARG A 195 4.25 7.15 -15.61
CA ARG A 195 3.14 7.61 -14.76
C ARG A 195 1.80 7.76 -15.51
N ASP A 196 1.80 8.41 -16.67
CA ASP A 196 0.56 8.70 -17.40
C ASP A 196 -0.06 7.44 -18.03
N ALA A 197 0.77 6.54 -18.57
CA ALA A 197 0.33 5.26 -19.10
C ALA A 197 -0.26 4.38 -17.97
N ALA A 198 0.40 4.34 -16.81
CA ALA A 198 -0.08 3.63 -15.65
C ALA A 198 -1.41 4.19 -15.13
N ARG A 199 -1.56 5.52 -15.03
CA ARG A 199 -2.83 6.17 -14.63
C ARG A 199 -3.97 5.87 -15.61
N ALA A 200 -3.69 5.85 -16.92
CA ALA A 200 -4.68 5.47 -17.92
C ALA A 200 -5.11 4.00 -17.75
N CYS A 201 -4.16 3.10 -17.50
CA CYS A 201 -4.42 1.70 -17.24
C CYS A 201 -5.27 1.51 -15.96
N ILE A 202 -4.94 2.17 -14.87
CA ILE A 202 -5.70 2.14 -13.62
C ILE A 202 -7.16 2.57 -13.84
N ARG A 203 -7.36 3.72 -14.50
CA ARG A 203 -8.72 4.22 -14.78
C ARG A 203 -9.56 3.31 -15.65
N ALA A 204 -8.93 2.56 -16.55
CA ALA A 204 -9.63 1.60 -17.40
C ALA A 204 -9.95 0.28 -16.68
N ALA A 205 -9.11 -0.11 -15.71
CA ALA A 205 -9.20 -1.42 -15.05
C ALA A 205 -10.01 -1.39 -13.74
N GLU A 206 -10.01 -0.27 -13.02
CA GLU A 206 -10.66 -0.18 -11.70
C GLU A 206 -12.07 0.40 -11.82
N PRO A 207 -13.13 -0.35 -11.41
CA PRO A 207 -14.52 0.11 -11.49
C PRO A 207 -14.93 0.95 -10.26
N PHE A 208 -13.98 1.57 -9.57
CA PHE A 208 -14.19 2.42 -8.39
C PHE A 208 -13.23 3.60 -8.37
N ASP A 209 -13.59 4.64 -7.63
CA ASP A 209 -12.70 5.76 -7.36
C ASP A 209 -11.81 5.43 -6.15
N ARG A 210 -10.51 5.63 -6.30
CA ARG A 210 -9.54 5.47 -5.21
C ARG A 210 -9.72 6.49 -4.10
N GLY A 211 -10.31 7.67 -4.39
CA GLY A 211 -10.43 8.77 -3.45
C GLY A 211 -9.07 9.13 -2.86
N PHE A 212 -8.94 9.00 -1.55
CA PHE A 212 -7.68 9.24 -0.82
C PHE A 212 -6.79 7.99 -0.67
N TYR A 213 -7.24 6.81 -1.11
CA TYR A 213 -6.37 5.64 -1.16
C TYR A 213 -5.24 5.84 -2.18
N ALA A 214 -4.03 5.40 -1.83
CA ALA A 214 -2.82 5.62 -2.59
C ALA A 214 -2.48 7.12 -2.78
N GLY A 215 -3.04 7.98 -1.94
CA GLY A 215 -2.70 9.39 -1.81
C GLY A 215 -1.54 9.62 -0.83
N MET A 216 -1.42 10.82 -0.32
CA MET A 216 -0.45 11.16 0.72
C MET A 216 -1.12 11.89 1.88
N LEU A 217 -0.60 11.69 3.09
CA LEU A 217 -1.02 12.36 4.31
C LEU A 217 0.21 12.78 5.09
N GLY A 218 0.23 13.99 5.62
CA GLY A 218 1.37 14.47 6.36
C GLY A 218 1.20 15.87 6.90
N TRP A 219 2.32 16.46 7.28
CA TRP A 219 2.40 17.81 7.82
C TRP A 219 3.73 18.47 7.46
N VAL A 220 3.75 19.79 7.50
CA VAL A 220 4.94 20.62 7.33
C VAL A 220 4.88 21.77 8.34
N ASP A 221 6.00 22.11 8.98
CA ASP A 221 6.12 23.23 9.89
C ASP A 221 6.64 24.49 9.19
N ALA A 222 6.70 25.60 9.94
CA ALA A 222 7.16 26.90 9.42
C ALA A 222 8.65 26.91 9.01
N ARG A 223 9.43 25.92 9.38
CA ARG A 223 10.84 25.76 8.97
C ARG A 223 10.98 24.90 7.72
N GLY A 224 9.88 24.36 7.22
CA GLY A 224 9.85 23.43 6.11
C GLY A 224 10.16 21.98 6.52
N ASP A 225 10.32 21.70 7.82
CA ASP A 225 10.41 20.35 8.32
C ASP A 225 9.04 19.67 8.33
N GLY A 226 9.00 18.36 8.11
CA GLY A 226 7.74 17.64 8.04
C GLY A 226 7.87 16.19 7.64
N GLU A 227 6.74 15.50 7.63
CA GLU A 227 6.65 14.10 7.30
C GLU A 227 5.38 13.79 6.52
N TRP A 228 5.51 13.03 5.45
CA TRP A 228 4.44 12.62 4.54
C TRP A 228 4.50 11.11 4.33
N ILE A 229 3.36 10.46 4.48
CA ILE A 229 3.20 9.01 4.28
C ILE A 229 2.29 8.72 3.08
N VAL A 230 2.42 7.54 2.53
CA VAL A 230 1.48 7.03 1.51
C VAL A 230 0.26 6.46 2.20
N THR A 231 -0.95 6.85 1.77
CA THR A 231 -2.21 6.37 2.37
C THR A 231 -2.61 5.01 1.82
N ILE A 232 -1.97 3.97 2.34
CA ILE A 232 -2.23 2.55 2.05
C ILE A 232 -2.52 1.78 3.34
N ARG A 233 -2.90 0.51 3.25
CA ARG A 233 -3.38 -0.28 4.40
C ARG A 233 -4.48 0.47 5.14
N CYS A 234 -5.44 0.98 4.39
CA CYS A 234 -6.46 1.89 4.88
C CYS A 234 -7.86 1.44 4.47
N ALA A 235 -8.83 2.05 5.10
CA ALA A 235 -10.24 1.93 4.77
C ALA A 235 -10.93 3.28 4.88
N GLN A 236 -12.03 3.42 4.17
CA GLN A 236 -12.99 4.49 4.38
C GLN A 236 -14.19 3.95 5.16
N ALA A 237 -14.44 4.53 6.33
CA ALA A 237 -15.62 4.25 7.14
C ALA A 237 -16.75 5.21 6.76
N PHE A 238 -17.96 4.66 6.64
CA PHE A 238 -19.19 5.42 6.46
C PHE A 238 -20.37 4.60 7.03
N ASP A 239 -21.04 5.14 8.04
CA ASP A 239 -22.12 4.46 8.74
C ASP A 239 -21.72 3.03 9.17
N ARG A 240 -22.34 1.99 8.65
CA ARG A 240 -22.07 0.58 8.95
C ARG A 240 -21.06 -0.06 8.00
N THR A 241 -20.52 0.69 7.06
CA THR A 241 -19.68 0.18 5.99
C THR A 241 -18.22 0.61 6.18
N LEU A 242 -17.32 -0.36 6.04
CA LEU A 242 -15.89 -0.14 5.85
C LEU A 242 -15.50 -0.60 4.45
N ARG A 243 -15.01 0.32 3.62
CA ARG A 243 -14.42 0.00 2.32
C ARG A 243 -12.91 -0.05 2.47
N LEU A 244 -12.36 -1.24 2.47
CA LEU A 244 -10.94 -1.52 2.52
C LEU A 244 -10.34 -1.44 1.11
N TYR A 245 -9.07 -1.02 1.03
CA TYR A 245 -8.33 -0.93 -0.23
C TYR A 245 -7.06 -1.76 -0.17
N ALA A 246 -6.75 -2.47 -1.26
CA ALA A 246 -5.48 -3.15 -1.44
C ALA A 246 -5.08 -3.16 -2.92
N GLY A 247 -3.80 -2.92 -3.19
CA GLY A 247 -3.23 -2.97 -4.53
C GLY A 247 -1.98 -3.82 -4.58
N ALA A 248 -1.66 -4.33 -5.75
CA ALA A 248 -0.43 -5.06 -6.03
C ALA A 248 0.25 -4.51 -7.28
N GLY A 249 1.58 -4.50 -7.26
CA GLY A 249 2.40 -4.04 -8.37
C GLY A 249 2.53 -5.11 -9.44
N VAL A 250 1.99 -4.83 -10.62
CA VAL A 250 2.04 -5.73 -11.78
C VAL A 250 3.25 -5.37 -12.65
N VAL A 251 4.08 -6.38 -12.92
CA VAL A 251 5.23 -6.36 -13.83
C VAL A 251 5.13 -7.52 -14.82
N ALA A 252 6.09 -7.66 -15.72
CA ALA A 252 6.04 -8.67 -16.80
C ALA A 252 5.94 -10.12 -16.31
N GLU A 253 6.53 -10.41 -15.13
CA GLU A 253 6.55 -11.73 -14.49
C GLU A 253 5.35 -11.98 -13.57
N SER A 254 4.50 -10.99 -13.36
CA SER A 254 3.31 -11.12 -12.51
C SER A 254 2.32 -12.16 -13.05
N THR A 255 1.65 -12.83 -12.12
CA THR A 255 0.57 -13.77 -12.42
C THR A 255 -0.74 -13.31 -11.78
N PRO A 256 -1.90 -13.48 -12.44
CA PRO A 256 -3.20 -13.09 -11.88
C PRO A 256 -3.47 -13.66 -10.48
N ASP A 257 -3.18 -14.93 -10.27
CA ASP A 257 -3.37 -15.59 -8.96
C ASP A 257 -2.41 -15.05 -7.89
N GLY A 258 -1.16 -14.76 -8.27
CA GLY A 258 -0.17 -14.18 -7.38
C GLY A 258 -0.60 -12.81 -6.86
N GLU A 259 -1.01 -11.91 -7.76
CA GLU A 259 -1.42 -10.56 -7.38
C GLU A 259 -2.76 -10.56 -6.62
N ARG A 260 -3.66 -11.49 -6.95
CA ARG A 260 -4.89 -11.71 -6.16
C ARG A 260 -4.57 -12.16 -4.73
N ALA A 261 -3.66 -13.10 -4.55
CA ALA A 261 -3.22 -13.56 -3.23
C ALA A 261 -2.52 -12.45 -2.43
N GLU A 262 -1.70 -11.63 -3.08
CA GLU A 262 -1.02 -10.50 -2.47
C GLU A 262 -2.01 -9.45 -1.96
N THR A 263 -2.99 -9.04 -2.76
CA THR A 263 -4.03 -8.10 -2.31
C THR A 263 -4.87 -8.66 -1.18
N ALA A 264 -5.20 -9.97 -1.21
CA ALA A 264 -5.90 -10.63 -0.11
C ALA A 264 -5.08 -10.59 1.20
N ALA A 265 -3.77 -10.83 1.12
CA ALA A 265 -2.88 -10.72 2.28
C ALA A 265 -2.80 -9.28 2.81
N LYS A 266 -2.83 -8.28 1.94
CA LYS A 266 -2.81 -6.84 2.31
C LYS A 266 -4.09 -6.39 3.00
N PHE A 267 -5.26 -6.93 2.67
CA PHE A 267 -6.51 -6.68 3.40
C PHE A 267 -6.44 -7.13 4.86
N ARG A 268 -5.61 -8.12 5.18
CA ARG A 268 -5.52 -8.67 6.54
C ARG A 268 -5.15 -7.64 7.61
N THR A 269 -4.38 -6.61 7.28
CA THR A 269 -4.07 -5.52 8.22
C THR A 269 -5.36 -4.93 8.83
N MET A 270 -6.36 -4.67 8.01
CA MET A 270 -7.62 -4.11 8.46
C MET A 270 -8.56 -5.19 9.02
N LEU A 271 -8.65 -6.34 8.39
CA LEU A 271 -9.53 -7.45 8.83
C LEU A 271 -9.12 -7.99 10.20
N ASP A 272 -7.82 -8.14 10.45
CA ASP A 272 -7.30 -8.58 11.76
C ASP A 272 -7.59 -7.53 12.86
N ALA A 273 -7.51 -6.23 12.54
CA ALA A 273 -7.89 -5.17 13.48
C ALA A 273 -9.41 -5.16 13.77
N LEU A 274 -10.23 -5.63 12.83
CA LEU A 274 -11.66 -5.83 13.01
C LEU A 274 -11.98 -7.14 13.75
N GLY A 275 -11.02 -8.06 13.90
CA GLY A 275 -11.25 -9.40 14.42
C GLY A 275 -11.95 -10.35 13.44
N ILE A 276 -11.94 -10.00 12.15
CA ILE A 276 -12.59 -10.79 11.09
C ILE A 276 -11.59 -11.81 10.54
N ARG A 277 -11.94 -13.10 10.62
CA ARG A 277 -11.21 -14.16 9.91
C ARG A 277 -11.80 -14.27 8.49
N HIS A 278 -11.02 -13.92 7.50
CA HIS A 278 -11.39 -14.07 6.10
C HIS A 278 -10.63 -15.24 5.49
N ASP A 279 -11.33 -16.33 5.21
CA ASP A 279 -10.80 -17.44 4.40
C ASP A 279 -11.02 -17.08 2.92
N ALA A 280 -9.95 -16.81 2.20
CA ALA A 280 -9.97 -16.42 0.78
C ALA A 280 -10.58 -17.46 -0.17
N ALA A 281 -11.02 -18.62 0.36
CA ALA A 281 -11.53 -19.76 -0.42
C ALA A 281 -13.08 -19.86 -0.45
N SER A 282 -13.82 -18.98 0.24
CA SER A 282 -15.27 -19.07 0.27
C SER A 282 -15.92 -17.69 0.17
N GLY A 283 -16.45 -17.37 -1.00
CA GLY A 283 -17.39 -16.26 -1.20
C GLY A 283 -18.71 -16.51 -0.48
N GLY A 284 -18.72 -16.48 0.85
CA GLY A 284 -19.89 -16.70 1.67
C GLY A 284 -19.64 -16.27 3.11
N ALA A 285 -20.60 -15.56 3.69
CA ALA A 285 -20.59 -15.13 5.07
C ALA A 285 -20.35 -16.30 6.02
N ARG A 286 -19.33 -16.24 6.88
CA ARG A 286 -19.19 -17.14 8.04
C ARG A 286 -19.06 -16.32 9.31
N GLU A 287 -19.79 -16.80 10.34
CA GLU A 287 -19.79 -16.28 11.70
C GLU A 287 -18.39 -16.29 12.30
N ALA A 288 -18.05 -15.19 13.01
CA ALA A 288 -16.92 -15.19 13.92
C ALA A 288 -17.31 -15.97 15.19
N ALA A 289 -16.53 -16.97 15.56
CA ALA A 289 -16.63 -17.70 16.80
C ALA A 289 -15.99 -16.95 17.96
#